data_dadede8b36782a481accf57eb66c55c1
#
_entry.id   dadede8b36782a481accf57eb66c55c1
#
_cell.length_a   1.000
_cell.length_b   1.000
_cell.length_c   1.000
_cell.angle_alpha   90.00
_cell.angle_beta   90.00
_cell.angle_gamma   90.00
#
_symmetry.space_group_name_H-M   'P 1'
#
loop_
_entity.id
_entity.type
_entity.pdbx_description
1 polymer ?
#
loop_
_entity_poly.entity_id
_entity_poly.type
_entity_poly.pdbx_seq_one_letter_code
_entity_poly.pdbx_strand_id
1 'polypeptide(L)'
;MLTKNINFKNFKLKKKKLNLKKKFLSIINDENQVINSLTNYYRNSYSKKFVKKYKKTSNFRVIGMGGSTLGTQTIYNFLKDKIRKNFIFIDNLQTQKNKNENKNFTNLIISKSGNTIETVANAHIYIKKKDKNIFLTENKNNELYYLAKKLKSEIIHHNNFIGGRYSVLSEVGMLPAELMGLNASKFRQLNSLIKNKNFVNALLLNVSSTIDLIKKKKI
;
A
#
# COMPACT_ATOMS: atom_id res chain seq x y z
N MET A 1 -6.71 -4.17 22.19
CA MET A 1 -5.31 -3.70 22.38
C MET A 1 -4.45 -4.40 21.32
N LEU A 2 -3.83 -3.66 20.39
CA LEU A 2 -3.16 -4.22 19.23
C LEU A 2 -2.00 -5.18 19.52
N THR A 3 -1.40 -5.07 20.69
CA THR A 3 -0.22 -5.85 21.07
C THR A 3 -0.49 -6.89 22.17
N LYS A 4 -1.76 -7.13 22.53
CA LYS A 4 -2.10 -8.06 23.63
C LYS A 4 -1.56 -9.47 23.38
N ASN A 5 -1.52 -9.91 22.12
CA ASN A 5 -1.09 -11.25 21.72
C ASN A 5 0.29 -11.26 21.05
N ILE A 6 1.01 -10.12 21.02
CA ILE A 6 2.35 -10.03 20.45
C ILE A 6 3.35 -9.98 21.58
N ASN A 7 4.14 -11.05 21.72
CA ASN A 7 5.21 -11.16 22.70
C ASN A 7 6.57 -10.94 22.04
N PHE A 8 7.32 -9.97 22.55
CA PHE A 8 8.69 -9.69 22.13
C PHE A 8 9.64 -10.44 23.07
N LYS A 9 9.99 -11.68 22.70
CA LYS A 9 10.94 -12.51 23.47
C LYS A 9 12.34 -12.35 22.89
N ASN A 10 13.37 -12.58 23.72
CA ASN A 10 14.78 -12.62 23.33
C ASN A 10 15.45 -11.28 22.96
N PHE A 11 14.78 -10.15 23.11
CA PHE A 11 15.42 -8.84 23.01
C PHE A 11 15.92 -8.39 24.39
N LYS A 12 17.16 -8.77 24.75
CA LYS A 12 17.78 -8.33 26.03
C LYS A 12 18.55 -7.05 25.81
N LEU A 13 18.10 -5.95 26.43
CA LEU A 13 18.85 -4.70 26.51
C LEU A 13 20.03 -4.86 27.46
N LYS A 14 21.24 -4.65 26.93
CA LYS A 14 22.41 -4.49 27.80
C LYS A 14 22.52 -3.10 28.41
N LYS A 15 22.05 -2.02 27.75
CA LYS A 15 21.94 -0.64 28.29
C LYS A 15 20.93 0.17 27.50
N LYS A 16 20.09 1.00 28.15
CA LYS A 16 19.23 1.98 27.51
C LYS A 16 20.09 3.04 26.80
N LYS A 17 20.10 3.04 25.47
CA LYS A 17 20.70 4.15 24.71
C LYS A 17 19.68 5.30 24.65
N LEU A 18 19.79 6.26 25.54
CA LEU A 18 18.92 7.46 25.60
C LEU A 18 18.77 8.15 24.24
N ASN A 19 19.82 8.10 23.42
CA ASN A 19 19.86 8.71 22.11
C ASN A 19 18.90 8.08 21.09
N LEU A 20 18.64 6.76 21.16
CA LEU A 20 17.69 6.08 20.25
C LEU A 20 16.25 6.52 20.50
N LYS A 21 15.86 6.75 21.76
CA LYS A 21 14.52 7.24 22.07
C LYS A 21 14.30 8.65 21.55
N LYS A 22 15.29 9.54 21.68
CA LYS A 22 15.22 10.90 21.11
C LYS A 22 15.10 10.86 19.58
N LYS A 23 15.93 10.04 18.91
CA LYS A 23 15.85 9.86 17.45
C LYS A 23 14.49 9.25 17.00
N PHE A 24 13.98 8.28 17.73
CA PHE A 24 12.66 7.73 17.44
C PHE A 24 11.57 8.81 17.52
N LEU A 25 11.57 9.62 18.57
CA LEU A 25 10.60 10.70 18.73
C LEU A 25 10.74 11.75 17.63
N SER A 26 11.98 12.10 17.23
CA SER A 26 12.16 13.04 16.10
C SER A 26 11.58 12.48 14.80
N ILE A 27 11.78 11.20 14.50
CA ILE A 27 11.18 10.54 13.30
C ILE A 27 9.66 10.58 13.36
N ILE A 28 9.06 10.28 14.51
CA ILE A 28 7.59 10.27 14.65
C ILE A 28 6.99 11.67 14.51
N ASN A 29 7.70 12.69 14.95
CA ASN A 29 7.27 14.09 14.88
C ASN A 29 7.67 14.77 13.55
N ASP A 30 8.38 14.07 12.68
CA ASP A 30 8.74 14.57 11.36
C ASP A 30 7.50 14.63 10.45
N GLU A 31 7.40 15.65 9.61
CA GLU A 31 6.33 15.78 8.59
C GLU A 31 6.51 14.84 7.40
N ASN A 32 7.28 13.76 7.58
CA ASN A 32 7.54 12.76 6.56
C ASN A 32 6.24 12.09 6.11
N GLN A 33 5.95 12.12 4.81
CA GLN A 33 4.72 11.60 4.22
C GLN A 33 4.56 10.09 4.42
N VAL A 34 5.65 9.33 4.48
CA VAL A 34 5.60 7.89 4.77
C VAL A 34 5.08 7.67 6.19
N ILE A 35 5.64 8.37 7.19
CA ILE A 35 5.19 8.27 8.58
C ILE A 35 3.74 8.75 8.70
N ASN A 36 3.40 9.86 8.04
CA ASN A 36 2.04 10.40 8.03
C ASN A 36 1.04 9.37 7.48
N SER A 37 1.38 8.62 6.43
CA SER A 37 0.51 7.60 5.84
C SER A 37 0.15 6.45 6.80
N LEU A 38 0.93 6.25 7.86
CA LEU A 38 0.68 5.25 8.90
C LEU A 38 -0.31 5.75 9.98
N THR A 39 -0.61 7.04 9.98
CA THR A 39 -1.46 7.68 10.98
C THR A 39 -2.91 7.81 10.50
N ASN A 40 -3.84 8.03 11.42
CA ASN A 40 -5.24 8.30 11.09
C ASN A 40 -5.48 9.73 10.55
N TYR A 41 -4.47 10.58 10.55
CA TYR A 41 -4.54 11.94 10.00
C TYR A 41 -4.32 11.99 8.49
N TYR A 42 -3.71 10.97 7.91
CA TYR A 42 -3.45 10.92 6.48
C TYR A 42 -4.72 11.01 5.65
N ARG A 43 -4.70 11.86 4.64
CA ARG A 43 -5.80 12.06 3.71
C ARG A 43 -5.45 11.42 2.36
N ASN A 44 -6.27 10.47 1.94
CA ASN A 44 -6.14 9.89 0.61
C ASN A 44 -6.50 10.91 -0.46
N SER A 45 -5.91 10.78 -1.63
CA SER A 45 -6.21 11.61 -2.81
C SER A 45 -7.56 11.30 -3.47
N TYR A 46 -8.32 10.36 -2.95
CA TYR A 46 -9.67 10.02 -3.40
C TYR A 46 -10.74 10.27 -2.32
N SER A 47 -11.97 10.45 -2.74
CA SER A 47 -13.10 10.70 -1.85
C SER A 47 -13.94 9.45 -1.57
N LYS A 48 -14.72 9.47 -0.49
CA LYS A 48 -15.73 8.43 -0.23
C LYS A 48 -16.79 8.34 -1.32
N LYS A 49 -17.12 9.47 -1.99
CA LYS A 49 -18.04 9.50 -3.13
C LYS A 49 -17.48 8.68 -4.30
N PHE A 50 -16.17 8.78 -4.54
CA PHE A 50 -15.48 7.97 -5.54
C PHE A 50 -15.65 6.48 -5.28
N VAL A 51 -15.36 6.01 -4.07
CA VAL A 51 -15.50 4.58 -3.70
C VAL A 51 -16.95 4.09 -3.85
N LYS A 52 -17.93 4.92 -3.49
CA LYS A 52 -19.36 4.58 -3.63
C LYS A 52 -19.77 4.29 -5.08
N LYS A 53 -19.15 4.92 -6.10
CA LYS A 53 -19.41 4.62 -7.52
C LYS A 53 -19.24 3.12 -7.86
N TYR A 54 -18.33 2.45 -7.15
CA TYR A 54 -17.94 1.06 -7.39
C TYR A 54 -18.54 0.08 -6.38
N LYS A 55 -19.51 0.51 -5.56
CA LYS A 55 -20.12 -0.32 -4.51
C LYS A 55 -20.72 -1.61 -5.09
N LYS A 56 -21.38 -1.53 -6.25
CA LYS A 56 -22.04 -2.65 -6.93
C LYS A 56 -21.08 -3.49 -7.79
N THR A 57 -19.82 -3.08 -7.95
CA THR A 57 -18.83 -3.82 -8.75
C THR A 57 -18.35 -5.03 -7.96
N SER A 58 -18.41 -6.20 -8.59
CA SER A 58 -18.05 -7.48 -7.96
C SER A 58 -16.65 -7.96 -8.33
N ASN A 59 -16.16 -7.60 -9.53
CA ASN A 59 -14.88 -8.11 -10.04
C ASN A 59 -13.91 -6.97 -10.32
N PHE A 60 -12.73 -7.07 -9.75
CA PHE A 60 -11.62 -6.13 -9.92
C PHE A 60 -10.37 -6.85 -10.41
N ARG A 61 -9.65 -6.20 -11.30
CA ARG A 61 -8.32 -6.62 -11.74
C ARG A 61 -7.32 -5.56 -11.34
N VAL A 62 -6.32 -5.93 -10.55
CA VAL A 62 -5.23 -5.05 -10.12
C VAL A 62 -4.03 -5.33 -11.01
N ILE A 63 -3.58 -4.33 -11.75
CA ILE A 63 -2.44 -4.39 -12.66
C ILE A 63 -1.34 -3.48 -12.09
N GLY A 64 -0.18 -4.03 -11.78
CA GLY A 64 0.93 -3.28 -11.20
C GLY A 64 2.10 -4.20 -10.90
N MET A 65 3.19 -3.66 -10.36
CA MET A 65 4.41 -4.40 -10.04
C MET A 65 4.89 -4.10 -8.62
N GLY A 66 5.36 -5.12 -7.90
CA GLY A 66 5.99 -4.98 -6.60
C GLY A 66 5.13 -4.22 -5.58
N GLY A 67 5.63 -3.10 -5.07
CA GLY A 67 4.91 -2.29 -4.06
C GLY A 67 3.54 -1.78 -4.49
N SER A 68 3.25 -1.74 -5.79
CA SER A 68 1.94 -1.33 -6.32
C SER A 68 0.85 -2.40 -6.12
N THR A 69 1.22 -3.66 -5.93
CA THR A 69 0.26 -4.79 -5.83
C THR A 69 0.40 -5.59 -4.55
N LEU A 70 1.63 -5.82 -4.07
CA LEU A 70 1.90 -6.74 -2.95
C LEU A 70 1.13 -6.40 -1.67
N GLY A 71 1.05 -5.11 -1.31
CA GLY A 71 0.30 -4.68 -0.14
C GLY A 71 -1.19 -4.98 -0.26
N THR A 72 -1.79 -4.70 -1.42
CA THR A 72 -3.19 -4.99 -1.72
C THR A 72 -3.48 -6.49 -1.73
N GLN A 73 -2.57 -7.26 -2.33
CA GLN A 73 -2.67 -8.73 -2.39
C GLN A 73 -2.59 -9.36 -1.00
N THR A 74 -1.69 -8.84 -0.15
CA THR A 74 -1.59 -9.26 1.25
C THR A 74 -2.88 -8.99 2.01
N ILE A 75 -3.46 -7.78 1.88
CA ILE A 75 -4.74 -7.43 2.52
C ILE A 75 -5.84 -8.36 2.03
N TYR A 76 -5.93 -8.60 0.72
CA TYR A 76 -6.94 -9.47 0.13
C TYR A 76 -6.85 -10.90 0.65
N ASN A 77 -5.66 -11.50 0.62
CA ASN A 77 -5.44 -12.88 1.05
C ASN A 77 -5.67 -13.06 2.56
N PHE A 78 -5.17 -12.11 3.38
CA PHE A 78 -5.31 -12.18 4.84
C PHE A 78 -6.74 -11.98 5.32
N LEU A 79 -7.53 -11.14 4.63
CA LEU A 79 -8.90 -10.81 5.01
C LEU A 79 -9.95 -11.41 4.06
N LYS A 80 -9.59 -12.42 3.29
CA LYS A 80 -10.43 -13.00 2.24
C LYS A 80 -11.81 -13.41 2.74
N ASP A 81 -11.90 -13.97 3.93
CA ASP A 81 -13.17 -14.41 4.54
C ASP A 81 -14.15 -13.26 4.80
N LYS A 82 -13.64 -12.01 4.87
CA LYS A 82 -14.46 -10.80 5.06
C LYS A 82 -14.77 -10.08 3.75
N ILE A 83 -14.17 -10.51 2.63
CA ILE A 83 -14.26 -9.85 1.34
C ILE A 83 -15.16 -10.67 0.41
N ARG A 84 -16.30 -10.09 -0.01
CA ARG A 84 -17.26 -10.75 -0.90
C ARG A 84 -16.98 -10.50 -2.39
N LYS A 85 -16.04 -9.59 -2.68
CA LYS A 85 -15.69 -9.20 -4.04
C LYS A 85 -14.48 -9.98 -4.53
N ASN A 86 -14.44 -10.23 -5.83
CA ASN A 86 -13.34 -10.95 -6.46
C ASN A 86 -12.25 -9.98 -6.93
N PHE A 87 -11.02 -10.23 -6.52
CA PHE A 87 -9.84 -9.50 -6.95
C PHE A 87 -8.85 -10.47 -7.58
N ILE A 88 -8.39 -10.14 -8.78
CA ILE A 88 -7.28 -10.82 -9.44
C ILE A 88 -6.11 -9.86 -9.59
N PHE A 89 -4.90 -10.39 -9.55
CA PHE A 89 -3.67 -9.60 -9.57
C PHE A 89 -2.82 -9.98 -10.77
N ILE A 90 -2.38 -8.97 -11.50
CA ILE A 90 -1.46 -9.09 -12.64
C ILE A 90 -0.20 -8.33 -12.24
N ASP A 91 0.78 -9.05 -11.69
CA ASP A 91 1.99 -8.51 -11.06
C ASP A 91 3.28 -8.94 -11.78
N ASN A 92 3.15 -9.74 -12.82
CA ASN A 92 4.24 -10.14 -13.71
C ASN A 92 3.85 -9.91 -15.15
N LEU A 93 4.85 -9.80 -16.05
CA LEU A 93 4.61 -9.70 -17.47
C LEU A 93 3.90 -10.97 -17.97
N GLN A 94 2.76 -10.77 -18.59
CA GLN A 94 1.95 -11.86 -19.14
C GLN A 94 2.01 -11.85 -20.66
N THR A 95 2.33 -12.98 -21.25
CA THR A 95 2.40 -13.11 -22.72
C THR A 95 1.03 -13.29 -23.38
N GLN A 96 0.04 -13.78 -22.64
CA GLN A 96 -1.30 -14.04 -23.16
C GLN A 96 -2.40 -13.79 -22.10
N LYS A 97 -3.56 -13.33 -22.58
CA LYS A 97 -4.79 -13.35 -21.79
C LYS A 97 -5.22 -14.77 -21.47
N ASN A 98 -5.59 -15.03 -20.23
CA ASN A 98 -6.32 -16.25 -19.92
C ASN A 98 -7.67 -16.26 -20.69
N LYS A 99 -7.85 -17.23 -21.59
CA LYS A 99 -9.01 -17.33 -22.49
C LYS A 99 -10.38 -17.41 -21.79
N ASN A 100 -10.42 -17.70 -20.49
CA ASN A 100 -11.65 -17.89 -19.71
C ASN A 100 -12.20 -16.62 -19.02
N GLU A 101 -11.76 -15.42 -19.41
CA GLU A 101 -12.25 -14.18 -18.80
C GLU A 101 -13.50 -13.62 -19.50
N ASN A 102 -14.63 -14.34 -19.41
CA ASN A 102 -15.95 -13.81 -19.81
C ASN A 102 -16.55 -12.80 -18.81
N LYS A 103 -15.85 -12.53 -17.69
CA LYS A 103 -16.33 -11.60 -16.67
C LYS A 103 -15.92 -10.15 -16.99
N ASN A 104 -16.83 -9.22 -16.73
CA ASN A 104 -16.50 -7.79 -16.77
C ASN A 104 -15.72 -7.40 -15.52
N PHE A 105 -14.53 -6.85 -15.69
CA PHE A 105 -13.67 -6.36 -14.61
C PHE A 105 -13.62 -4.83 -14.61
N THR A 106 -13.53 -4.26 -13.41
CA THR A 106 -13.01 -2.90 -13.24
C THR A 106 -11.51 -3.01 -12.99
N ASN A 107 -10.71 -2.37 -13.83
CA ASN A 107 -9.26 -2.44 -13.77
C ASN A 107 -8.72 -1.33 -12.85
N LEU A 108 -7.81 -1.71 -11.94
CA LEU A 108 -7.01 -0.82 -11.11
C LEU A 108 -5.58 -0.89 -11.63
N ILE A 109 -5.10 0.14 -12.30
CA ILE A 109 -3.77 0.19 -12.91
C ILE A 109 -2.90 1.07 -12.00
N ILE A 110 -1.89 0.47 -11.38
CA ILE A 110 -1.13 1.10 -10.32
C ILE A 110 0.37 1.12 -10.66
N SER A 111 0.90 2.30 -10.89
CA SER A 111 2.34 2.54 -11.00
C SER A 111 2.66 3.97 -10.59
N LYS A 112 3.54 4.14 -9.60
CA LYS A 112 3.95 5.46 -9.14
C LYS A 112 4.54 6.29 -10.29
N SER A 113 5.57 5.77 -10.96
CA SER A 113 6.22 6.46 -12.09
C SER A 113 5.34 6.56 -13.33
N GLY A 114 4.35 5.68 -13.45
CA GLY A 114 3.51 5.54 -14.64
C GLY A 114 4.22 4.98 -15.87
N ASN A 115 5.51 4.63 -15.75
CA ASN A 115 6.38 4.17 -16.84
C ASN A 115 6.95 2.77 -16.59
N THR A 116 6.47 2.04 -15.58
CA THR A 116 6.89 0.66 -15.33
C THR A 116 6.48 -0.22 -16.51
N ILE A 117 7.44 -0.76 -17.23
CA ILE A 117 7.23 -1.45 -18.52
C ILE A 117 6.22 -2.57 -18.38
N GLU A 118 6.34 -3.42 -17.36
CA GLU A 118 5.43 -4.53 -17.11
C GLU A 118 4.00 -4.07 -16.85
N THR A 119 3.84 -2.97 -16.11
CA THR A 119 2.51 -2.41 -15.83
C THR A 119 1.89 -1.81 -17.07
N VAL A 120 2.67 -1.10 -17.88
CA VAL A 120 2.22 -0.50 -19.15
C VAL A 120 1.85 -1.60 -20.15
N ALA A 121 2.72 -2.61 -20.34
CA ALA A 121 2.46 -3.73 -21.24
C ALA A 121 1.20 -4.51 -20.82
N ASN A 122 1.08 -4.86 -19.55
CA ASN A 122 -0.11 -5.55 -19.04
C ASN A 122 -1.37 -4.69 -19.17
N ALA A 123 -1.27 -3.37 -18.96
CA ALA A 123 -2.39 -2.46 -19.20
C ALA A 123 -2.89 -2.54 -20.65
N HIS A 124 -1.99 -2.53 -21.63
CA HIS A 124 -2.36 -2.66 -23.05
C HIS A 124 -2.94 -4.04 -23.38
N ILE A 125 -2.46 -5.11 -22.74
CA ILE A 125 -3.00 -6.47 -22.95
C ILE A 125 -4.42 -6.63 -22.40
N TYR A 126 -4.65 -6.12 -21.18
CA TYR A 126 -5.89 -6.45 -20.44
C TYR A 126 -7.00 -5.41 -20.57
N ILE A 127 -6.68 -4.13 -20.82
CA ILE A 127 -7.67 -3.05 -20.83
C ILE A 127 -8.39 -3.03 -22.19
N LYS A 128 -9.72 -2.95 -22.14
CA LYS A 128 -10.56 -2.64 -23.30
C LYS A 128 -11.12 -1.23 -23.16
N LYS A 129 -11.35 -0.53 -24.28
CA LYS A 129 -11.92 0.82 -24.30
C LYS A 129 -13.22 0.97 -23.49
N LYS A 130 -14.05 -0.09 -23.48
CA LYS A 130 -15.35 -0.15 -22.78
C LYS A 130 -15.24 -0.47 -21.29
N ASP A 131 -14.05 -0.89 -20.81
CA ASP A 131 -13.87 -1.28 -19.42
C ASP A 131 -13.88 -0.05 -18.52
N LYS A 132 -14.30 -0.24 -17.27
CA LYS A 132 -14.10 0.76 -16.22
C LYS A 132 -12.65 0.66 -15.74
N ASN A 133 -11.91 1.75 -15.90
CA ASN A 133 -10.49 1.79 -15.55
C ASN A 133 -10.23 2.90 -14.53
N ILE A 134 -9.41 2.61 -13.54
CA ILE A 134 -8.94 3.52 -12.50
C ILE A 134 -7.43 3.47 -12.50
N PHE A 135 -6.79 4.59 -12.77
CA PHE A 135 -5.34 4.72 -12.78
C PHE A 135 -4.85 5.37 -11.50
N LEU A 136 -3.85 4.77 -10.87
CA LEU A 136 -3.12 5.36 -9.75
C LEU A 136 -1.67 5.64 -10.19
N THR A 137 -1.35 6.91 -10.35
CA THR A 137 -0.01 7.35 -10.77
C THR A 137 0.30 8.74 -10.21
N GLU A 138 1.57 9.13 -10.21
CA GLU A 138 1.95 10.49 -9.85
C GLU A 138 1.30 11.52 -10.78
N ASN A 139 1.13 12.74 -10.28
CA ASN A 139 0.64 13.88 -11.08
C ASN A 139 1.78 14.44 -11.95
N LYS A 140 2.24 13.64 -12.88
CA LYS A 140 3.28 13.97 -13.86
C LYS A 140 2.91 13.38 -15.21
N ASN A 141 3.47 13.96 -16.26
CA ASN A 141 3.38 13.39 -17.61
C ASN A 141 4.10 12.05 -17.65
N ASN A 142 3.36 10.98 -17.83
CA ASN A 142 3.86 9.61 -17.93
C ASN A 142 2.90 8.75 -18.77
N GLU A 143 3.35 7.57 -19.19
CA GLU A 143 2.59 6.69 -20.09
C GLU A 143 1.19 6.34 -19.56
N LEU A 144 1.07 5.99 -18.27
CA LEU A 144 -0.24 5.68 -17.68
C LEU A 144 -1.15 6.90 -17.62
N TYR A 145 -0.61 8.08 -17.40
CA TYR A 145 -1.39 9.32 -17.41
C TYR A 145 -1.99 9.59 -18.79
N TYR A 146 -1.15 9.48 -19.85
CA TYR A 146 -1.61 9.64 -21.23
C TYR A 146 -2.63 8.58 -21.63
N LEU A 147 -2.39 7.32 -21.26
CA LEU A 147 -3.33 6.23 -21.50
C LEU A 147 -4.67 6.48 -20.81
N ALA A 148 -4.66 6.93 -19.56
CA ALA A 148 -5.87 7.25 -18.80
C ALA A 148 -6.65 8.37 -19.47
N LYS A 149 -5.99 9.43 -19.91
CA LYS A 149 -6.61 10.55 -20.67
C LYS A 149 -7.22 10.07 -21.97
N LYS A 150 -6.51 9.29 -22.76
CA LYS A 150 -6.99 8.69 -24.03
C LYS A 150 -8.25 7.85 -23.83
N LEU A 151 -8.30 7.10 -22.72
CA LEU A 151 -9.43 6.24 -22.36
C LEU A 151 -10.55 6.99 -21.61
N LYS A 152 -10.40 8.28 -21.35
CA LYS A 152 -11.30 9.09 -20.50
C LYS A 152 -11.59 8.40 -19.16
N SER A 153 -10.55 7.82 -18.56
CA SER A 153 -10.62 7.05 -17.33
C SER A 153 -10.37 7.89 -16.10
N GLU A 154 -10.76 7.37 -14.94
CA GLU A 154 -10.52 8.02 -13.64
C GLU A 154 -9.03 7.96 -13.28
N ILE A 155 -8.47 9.08 -12.80
CA ILE A 155 -7.09 9.18 -12.34
C ILE A 155 -7.10 9.54 -10.85
N ILE A 156 -6.40 8.75 -10.05
CA ILE A 156 -6.14 8.99 -8.63
C ILE A 156 -4.65 9.27 -8.47
N HIS A 157 -4.33 10.37 -7.80
CA HIS A 157 -2.94 10.74 -7.58
C HIS A 157 -2.28 9.85 -6.54
N HIS A 158 -1.16 9.24 -6.93
CA HIS A 158 -0.23 8.62 -6.01
C HIS A 158 0.62 9.70 -5.35
N ASN A 159 0.74 9.66 -4.03
CA ASN A 159 1.57 10.63 -3.31
C ASN A 159 3.04 10.55 -3.77
N ASN A 160 3.58 11.66 -4.25
CA ASN A 160 4.92 11.74 -4.84
C ASN A 160 6.04 11.41 -3.84
N PHE A 161 5.80 11.61 -2.54
CA PHE A 161 6.78 11.42 -1.48
C PHE A 161 6.74 10.03 -0.83
N ILE A 162 5.77 9.18 -1.24
CA ILE A 162 5.65 7.81 -0.73
C ILE A 162 6.18 6.83 -1.78
N GLY A 163 7.30 6.16 -1.49
CA GLY A 163 7.85 5.11 -2.35
C GLY A 163 7.01 3.85 -2.35
N GLY A 164 7.07 3.05 -3.44
CA GLY A 164 6.26 1.83 -3.59
C GLY A 164 6.32 0.88 -2.40
N ARG A 165 7.49 0.68 -1.79
CA ARG A 165 7.69 -0.18 -0.62
C ARG A 165 6.93 0.26 0.63
N TYR A 166 6.55 1.53 0.72
CA TYR A 166 5.90 2.15 1.87
C TYR A 166 4.44 2.53 1.59
N SER A 167 3.90 2.18 0.42
CA SER A 167 2.64 2.72 -0.10
C SER A 167 1.38 1.96 0.34
N VAL A 168 1.52 0.84 1.05
CA VAL A 168 0.36 0.01 1.42
C VAL A 168 -0.70 0.76 2.23
N LEU A 169 -0.32 1.72 3.08
CA LEU A 169 -1.25 2.52 3.87
C LEU A 169 -1.56 3.89 3.23
N SER A 170 -1.02 4.18 2.05
CA SER A 170 -1.45 5.29 1.19
C SER A 170 -2.65 4.88 0.32
N GLU A 171 -3.03 5.71 -0.64
CA GLU A 171 -4.09 5.42 -1.61
C GLU A 171 -3.87 4.13 -2.39
N VAL A 172 -2.62 3.69 -2.57
CA VAL A 172 -2.24 2.48 -3.32
C VAL A 172 -2.85 1.21 -2.72
N GLY A 173 -2.74 1.04 -1.41
CA GLY A 173 -3.35 -0.12 -0.73
C GLY A 173 -4.73 0.19 -0.16
N MET A 174 -5.00 1.45 0.22
CA MET A 174 -6.25 1.80 0.90
C MET A 174 -7.43 1.97 -0.08
N LEU A 175 -7.22 2.46 -1.31
CA LEU A 175 -8.30 2.48 -2.30
C LEU A 175 -8.80 1.06 -2.62
N PRO A 176 -7.94 0.10 -2.99
CA PRO A 176 -8.39 -1.29 -3.16
C PRO A 176 -9.04 -1.87 -1.90
N ALA A 177 -8.50 -1.60 -0.72
CA ALA A 177 -9.08 -2.09 0.55
C ALA A 177 -10.51 -1.57 0.75
N GLU A 178 -10.77 -0.29 0.48
CA GLU A 178 -12.13 0.27 0.56
C GLU A 178 -13.04 -0.27 -0.56
N LEU A 179 -12.52 -0.54 -1.75
CA LEU A 179 -13.26 -1.22 -2.80
C LEU A 179 -13.60 -2.68 -2.43
N MET A 180 -12.77 -3.34 -1.62
CA MET A 180 -13.07 -4.64 -1.00
C MET A 180 -14.18 -4.55 0.06
N GLY A 181 -14.55 -3.35 0.50
CA GLY A 181 -15.53 -3.12 1.57
C GLY A 181 -14.90 -2.99 2.96
N LEU A 182 -13.58 -2.88 3.04
CA LEU A 182 -12.85 -2.70 4.29
C LEU A 182 -12.76 -1.21 4.67
N ASN A 183 -12.54 -0.93 5.96
CA ASN A 183 -12.36 0.43 6.44
C ASN A 183 -10.88 0.78 6.53
N ALA A 184 -10.39 1.68 5.67
CA ALA A 184 -9.00 2.12 5.60
C ALA A 184 -8.48 2.70 6.93
N SER A 185 -9.33 3.39 7.72
CA SER A 185 -8.89 3.96 9.01
C SER A 185 -8.49 2.91 10.03
N LYS A 186 -9.02 1.68 9.91
CA LYS A 186 -8.66 0.57 10.80
C LYS A 186 -7.24 0.03 10.55
N PHE A 187 -6.62 0.33 9.42
CA PHE A 187 -5.25 -0.06 9.11
C PHE A 187 -4.22 0.95 9.63
N ARG A 188 -4.61 2.21 9.81
CA ARG A 188 -3.72 3.31 10.19
C ARG A 188 -3.70 3.50 11.70
N GLN A 189 -2.95 2.64 12.40
CA GLN A 189 -2.95 2.59 13.86
C GLN A 189 -1.61 2.93 14.50
N LEU A 190 -0.71 3.62 13.79
CA LEU A 190 0.60 4.01 14.33
C LEU A 190 0.44 4.79 15.64
N ASN A 191 -0.50 5.72 15.70
CA ASN A 191 -0.76 6.52 16.92
C ASN A 191 -1.05 5.66 18.16
N SER A 192 -1.73 4.53 17.99
CA SER A 192 -2.01 3.59 19.09
C SER A 192 -0.77 2.77 19.44
N LEU A 193 0.02 2.35 18.45
CA LEU A 193 1.24 1.57 18.67
C LEU A 193 2.30 2.38 19.42
N ILE A 194 2.54 3.63 19.02
CA ILE A 194 3.55 4.49 19.67
C ILE A 194 3.17 4.92 21.09
N LYS A 195 1.90 4.86 21.46
CA LYS A 195 1.44 5.05 22.84
C LYS A 195 1.71 3.82 23.73
N ASN A 196 1.92 2.65 23.15
CA ASN A 196 2.17 1.43 23.89
C ASN A 196 3.64 1.35 24.31
N LYS A 197 3.93 1.53 25.59
CA LYS A 197 5.29 1.51 26.15
C LYS A 197 6.04 0.20 25.86
N ASN A 198 5.35 -0.95 25.91
CA ASN A 198 5.97 -2.26 25.65
C ASN A 198 6.38 -2.38 24.19
N PHE A 199 5.51 -1.95 23.26
CA PHE A 199 5.82 -1.94 21.84
C PHE A 199 7.04 -1.05 21.53
N VAL A 200 7.04 0.20 22.02
CA VAL A 200 8.15 1.15 21.80
C VAL A 200 9.44 0.61 22.40
N ASN A 201 9.42 0.09 23.62
CA ASN A 201 10.59 -0.50 24.24
C ASN A 201 11.14 -1.67 23.42
N ALA A 202 10.30 -2.60 22.97
CA ALA A 202 10.71 -3.73 22.15
C ALA A 202 11.30 -3.29 20.80
N LEU A 203 10.71 -2.26 20.16
CA LEU A 203 11.24 -1.68 18.93
C LEU A 203 12.64 -1.09 19.14
N LEU A 204 12.81 -0.27 20.19
CA LEU A 204 14.11 0.33 20.53
C LEU A 204 15.18 -0.71 20.89
N LEU A 205 14.75 -1.80 21.54
CA LEU A 205 15.58 -2.97 21.84
C LEU A 205 16.11 -3.63 20.57
N ASN A 206 15.20 -3.92 19.65
CA ASN A 206 15.50 -4.56 18.38
C ASN A 206 16.52 -3.72 17.60
N VAL A 207 16.24 -2.42 17.44
CA VAL A 207 17.13 -1.48 16.74
C VAL A 207 18.50 -1.41 17.40
N SER A 208 18.57 -1.32 18.74
CA SER A 208 19.85 -1.30 19.47
C SER A 208 20.66 -2.57 19.23
N SER A 209 20.01 -3.74 19.33
CA SER A 209 20.66 -5.03 19.12
C SER A 209 21.19 -5.18 17.68
N THR A 210 20.41 -4.74 16.70
CA THR A 210 20.82 -4.75 15.29
C THR A 210 22.04 -3.87 15.05
N ILE A 211 22.04 -2.63 15.58
CA ILE A 211 23.19 -1.71 15.47
C ILE A 211 24.43 -2.31 16.13
N ASP A 212 24.29 -2.93 17.30
CA ASP A 212 25.40 -3.54 18.00
C ASP A 212 25.98 -4.74 17.24
N LEU A 213 25.13 -5.53 16.58
CA LEU A 213 25.57 -6.64 15.71
C LEU A 213 26.33 -6.14 14.47
N ILE A 214 25.81 -5.10 13.80
CA ILE A 214 26.48 -4.46 12.65
C ILE A 214 27.87 -3.98 13.06
N LYS A 215 27.96 -3.25 14.17
CA LYS A 215 29.26 -2.72 14.68
C LYS A 215 30.26 -3.81 15.04
N LYS A 216 29.80 -4.93 15.64
CA LYS A 216 30.67 -6.05 16.03
C LYS A 216 31.18 -6.84 14.84
N LYS A 217 30.36 -7.04 13.82
CA LYS A 217 30.70 -7.82 12.63
C LYS A 217 31.34 -6.99 11.53
N LYS A 218 31.53 -5.68 11.71
CA LYS A 218 32.07 -4.76 10.69
C LYS A 218 31.34 -4.84 9.33
N ILE A 219 30.01 -5.09 9.36
CA ILE A 219 29.12 -5.16 8.19
C ILE A 219 28.54 -3.77 7.95
#